data_21fcea34e118d4cf73a67277096d5bce
#
_entry.id   21fcea34e118d4cf73a67277096d5bce
#
_cell.length_a   1.000
_cell.length_b   1.000
_cell.length_c   1.000
_cell.angle_alpha   90.00
_cell.angle_beta   90.00
_cell.angle_gamma   90.00
#
_symmetry.space_group_name_H-M   'P 1'
#
loop_
_entity.id
_entity.type
_entity.pdbx_description
1 polymer ?
#
loop_
_entity_poly.entity_id
_entity_poly.type
_entity_poly.pdbx_seq_one_letter_code
_entity_poly.pdbx_strand_id
1 'polypeptide(L)'
;MTQQILGGFPTRRLRRLRKHDFSRRLVAENTLTANDLIYPVFIIEGENHREPVPSMPKVERLTIDQLLIEAGLLVKYGVPVIALFPVVEQDKKSLMADEAFNPNGLVQRAVRALKAAYPELG
;
A
#
# COMPACT_ATOMS: atom_id res chain seq x y z
N MET A 1 -6.52 27.75 -49.19
CA MET A 1 -7.10 26.82 -48.18
C MET A 1 -6.82 27.38 -46.82
N THR A 2 -7.81 27.97 -46.15
CA THR A 2 -7.67 28.52 -44.80
C THR A 2 -7.58 27.36 -43.80
N GLN A 3 -6.42 27.16 -43.24
CA GLN A 3 -6.21 26.20 -42.16
C GLN A 3 -7.02 26.64 -40.94
N GLN A 4 -8.17 25.99 -40.67
CA GLN A 4 -8.92 26.22 -39.44
C GLN A 4 -8.00 25.86 -38.27
N ILE A 5 -7.55 26.83 -37.52
CA ILE A 5 -6.86 26.64 -36.26
C ILE A 5 -7.87 26.03 -35.29
N LEU A 6 -7.80 24.69 -35.13
CA LEU A 6 -8.58 23.97 -34.14
C LEU A 6 -8.10 24.43 -32.78
N GLY A 7 -8.97 25.05 -31.99
CA GLY A 7 -8.63 25.52 -30.64
C GLY A 7 -7.92 24.44 -29.80
N GLY A 8 -6.86 24.85 -29.07
CA GLY A 8 -6.07 23.97 -28.21
C GLY A 8 -6.70 23.74 -26.82
N PHE A 9 -6.07 22.85 -26.04
CA PHE A 9 -6.40 22.68 -24.62
C PHE A 9 -6.11 24.00 -23.86
N PRO A 10 -6.93 24.44 -22.89
CA PRO A 10 -8.11 23.75 -22.30
C PRO A 10 -9.45 24.06 -22.96
N THR A 11 -9.49 24.96 -23.96
CA THR A 11 -10.73 25.42 -24.59
C THR A 11 -11.41 24.35 -25.42
N ARG A 12 -10.62 23.41 -25.98
CA ARG A 12 -11.10 22.25 -26.70
C ARG A 12 -10.65 20.96 -26.04
N ARG A 13 -11.62 20.12 -25.65
CA ARG A 13 -11.37 18.81 -25.06
C ARG A 13 -12.03 17.73 -25.91
N LEU A 14 -11.22 16.86 -26.50
CA LEU A 14 -11.70 15.76 -27.31
C LEU A 14 -12.09 14.59 -26.40
N ARG A 15 -13.41 14.30 -26.28
CA ARG A 15 -13.94 13.29 -25.34
C ARG A 15 -14.61 12.09 -25.99
N ARG A 16 -14.63 11.98 -27.32
CA ARG A 16 -15.27 10.86 -28.02
C ARG A 16 -14.72 9.51 -27.60
N LEU A 17 -13.41 9.41 -27.43
CA LEU A 17 -12.73 8.18 -27.02
C LEU A 17 -13.03 7.77 -25.56
N ARG A 18 -13.64 8.66 -24.76
CA ARG A 18 -14.04 8.38 -23.38
C ARG A 18 -15.48 7.93 -23.23
N LYS A 19 -16.30 7.96 -24.30
CA LYS A 19 -17.74 7.70 -24.26
C LYS A 19 -18.03 6.23 -24.00
N HIS A 20 -17.37 5.31 -24.70
CA HIS A 20 -17.63 3.88 -24.65
C HIS A 20 -16.48 3.11 -23.99
N ASP A 21 -16.78 1.98 -23.37
CA ASP A 21 -15.77 1.18 -22.66
C ASP A 21 -14.70 0.66 -23.62
N PHE A 22 -15.08 0.12 -24.79
CA PHE A 22 -14.12 -0.38 -25.77
C PHE A 22 -13.12 0.69 -26.22
N SER A 23 -13.58 1.93 -26.44
CA SER A 23 -12.71 3.02 -26.87
C SER A 23 -11.78 3.49 -25.74
N ARG A 24 -12.26 3.51 -24.48
CA ARG A 24 -11.39 3.79 -23.33
C ARG A 24 -10.28 2.76 -23.19
N ARG A 25 -10.62 1.46 -23.31
CA ARG A 25 -9.62 0.38 -23.28
C ARG A 25 -8.60 0.47 -24.41
N LEU A 26 -9.08 0.79 -25.63
CA LEU A 26 -8.21 0.91 -26.79
C LEU A 26 -7.15 2.01 -26.67
N VAL A 27 -7.51 3.15 -26.03
CA VAL A 27 -6.61 4.31 -25.89
C VAL A 27 -5.97 4.42 -24.51
N ALA A 28 -6.11 3.40 -23.66
CA ALA A 28 -5.47 3.38 -22.35
C ALA A 28 -3.94 3.31 -22.51
N GLU A 29 -3.25 4.29 -21.96
CA GLU A 29 -1.77 4.36 -21.98
C GLU A 29 -1.16 3.58 -20.82
N ASN A 30 -1.94 3.37 -19.74
CA ASN A 30 -1.49 2.70 -18.53
C ASN A 30 -2.42 1.55 -18.18
N THR A 31 -1.85 0.48 -17.66
CA THR A 31 -2.57 -0.67 -17.09
C THR A 31 -2.21 -0.78 -15.61
N LEU A 32 -3.20 -0.78 -14.72
CA LEU A 32 -3.00 -1.01 -13.30
C LEU A 32 -3.23 -2.50 -13.00
N THR A 33 -2.26 -3.12 -12.35
CA THR A 33 -2.30 -4.51 -11.90
C THR A 33 -1.98 -4.59 -10.40
N ALA A 34 -2.15 -5.77 -9.79
CA ALA A 34 -1.72 -5.99 -8.42
C ALA A 34 -0.21 -5.76 -8.23
N ASN A 35 0.60 -5.98 -9.26
CA ASN A 35 2.06 -5.77 -9.23
C ASN A 35 2.47 -4.29 -9.07
N ASP A 36 1.55 -3.37 -9.29
CA ASP A 36 1.80 -1.93 -9.13
C ASP A 36 1.47 -1.43 -7.71
N LEU A 37 1.05 -2.34 -6.81
CA LEU A 37 0.56 -1.99 -5.49
C LEU A 37 1.59 -2.31 -4.40
N ILE A 38 1.69 -1.40 -3.43
CA ILE A 38 2.35 -1.61 -2.14
C ILE A 38 1.29 -1.47 -1.06
N TYR A 39 1.16 -2.46 -0.18
CA TYR A 39 0.17 -2.42 0.90
C TYR A 39 0.77 -1.83 2.18
N PRO A 40 0.35 -0.64 2.63
CA PRO A 40 0.79 -0.07 3.89
C PRO A 40 0.01 -0.68 5.05
N VAL A 41 0.69 -1.02 6.15
CA VAL A 41 0.06 -1.55 7.35
C VAL A 41 0.69 -1.01 8.62
N PHE A 42 -0.13 -0.64 9.59
CA PHE A 42 0.31 -0.27 10.92
C PHE A 42 0.46 -1.53 11.78
N ILE A 43 1.58 -1.65 12.48
CA ILE A 43 1.83 -2.76 13.39
C ILE A 43 2.01 -2.28 14.82
N ILE A 44 1.48 -3.07 15.76
CA ILE A 44 1.53 -2.81 17.20
C ILE A 44 2.05 -4.02 17.97
N GLU A 45 2.49 -3.79 19.19
CA GLU A 45 2.83 -4.85 20.13
C GLU A 45 1.59 -5.59 20.61
N GLY A 46 1.78 -6.81 21.09
CA GLY A 46 0.72 -7.65 21.65
C GLY A 46 0.46 -8.92 20.84
N GLU A 47 -0.66 -9.57 21.16
CA GLU A 47 -1.10 -10.81 20.53
C GLU A 47 -2.60 -10.74 20.25
N ASN A 48 -3.03 -11.32 19.15
CA ASN A 48 -4.42 -11.49 18.71
C ASN A 48 -5.27 -10.21 18.85
N HIS A 49 -4.71 -9.09 18.43
CA HIS A 49 -5.36 -7.78 18.55
C HIS A 49 -5.36 -6.99 17.26
N ARG A 50 -6.50 -6.34 16.99
CA ARG A 50 -6.70 -5.36 15.92
C ARG A 50 -7.29 -4.11 16.52
N GLU A 51 -6.68 -2.98 16.26
CA GLU A 51 -7.10 -1.67 16.77
C GLU A 51 -7.47 -0.74 15.62
N PRO A 52 -8.73 -0.29 15.51
CA PRO A 52 -9.12 0.63 14.44
C PRO A 52 -8.43 1.99 14.58
N VAL A 53 -8.07 2.58 13.46
CA VAL A 53 -7.53 3.95 13.40
C VAL A 53 -8.69 4.93 13.22
N PRO A 54 -9.06 5.74 14.22
CA PRO A 54 -10.28 6.57 14.17
C PRO A 54 -10.33 7.56 13.01
N SER A 55 -9.16 8.09 12.59
CA SER A 55 -9.03 9.05 11.48
C SER A 55 -8.98 8.39 10.11
N MET A 56 -8.87 7.05 10.03
CA MET A 56 -8.72 6.29 8.79
C MET A 56 -9.74 5.16 8.73
N PRO A 57 -10.96 5.38 8.24
CA PRO A 57 -12.01 4.36 8.19
C PRO A 57 -11.54 3.08 7.51
N LYS A 58 -11.81 1.91 8.14
CA LYS A 58 -11.41 0.57 7.69
C LYS A 58 -9.91 0.26 7.74
N VAL A 59 -9.10 1.14 8.33
CA VAL A 59 -7.69 0.88 8.59
C VAL A 59 -7.52 0.49 10.05
N GLU A 60 -6.75 -0.56 10.29
CA GLU A 60 -6.46 -1.10 11.62
C GLU A 60 -4.96 -1.20 11.86
N ARG A 61 -4.58 -1.12 13.13
CA ARG A 61 -3.25 -1.49 13.61
C ARG A 61 -3.29 -2.96 13.99
N LEU A 62 -2.29 -3.72 13.59
CA LEU A 62 -2.28 -5.18 13.70
C LEU A 62 -1.12 -5.66 14.57
N THR A 63 -1.38 -6.63 15.44
CA THR A 63 -0.32 -7.45 16.05
C THR A 63 0.32 -8.37 15.02
N ILE A 64 1.50 -8.91 15.28
CA ILE A 64 2.27 -9.72 14.29
C ILE A 64 1.47 -10.94 13.80
N ASP A 65 0.75 -11.60 14.67
CA ASP A 65 -0.11 -12.75 14.32
C ASP A 65 -1.24 -12.35 13.36
N GLN A 66 -1.87 -11.19 13.60
CA GLN A 66 -2.90 -10.65 12.71
C GLN A 66 -2.32 -10.14 11.38
N LEU A 67 -1.10 -9.60 11.41
CA LEU A 67 -0.36 -9.23 10.21
C LEU A 67 -0.10 -10.43 9.30
N LEU A 68 0.23 -11.60 9.85
CA LEU A 68 0.43 -12.83 9.05
C LEU A 68 -0.85 -13.28 8.34
N ILE A 69 -2.02 -13.11 8.97
CA ILE A 69 -3.31 -13.38 8.33
C ILE A 69 -3.55 -12.42 7.16
N GLU A 70 -3.29 -11.13 7.37
CA GLU A 70 -3.41 -10.10 6.35
C GLU A 70 -2.44 -10.35 5.17
N ALA A 71 -1.20 -10.70 5.48
CA ALA A 71 -0.19 -11.04 4.46
C ALA A 71 -0.63 -12.21 3.58
N GLY A 72 -1.29 -13.22 4.15
CA GLY A 72 -1.87 -14.33 3.39
C GLY A 72 -2.93 -13.86 2.38
N LEU A 73 -3.73 -12.87 2.72
CA LEU A 73 -4.69 -12.26 1.79
C LEU A 73 -3.97 -11.48 0.68
N LEU A 74 -2.91 -10.74 1.00
CA LEU A 74 -2.12 -10.00 0.00
C LEU A 74 -1.51 -10.95 -1.03
N VAL A 75 -0.89 -12.04 -0.57
CA VAL A 75 -0.36 -13.09 -1.46
C VAL A 75 -1.46 -13.67 -2.35
N LYS A 76 -2.63 -13.96 -1.79
CA LYS A 76 -3.79 -14.46 -2.55
C LYS A 76 -4.25 -13.48 -3.63
N TYR A 77 -4.21 -12.18 -3.37
CA TYR A 77 -4.58 -11.14 -4.34
C TYR A 77 -3.44 -10.72 -5.26
N GLY A 78 -2.24 -11.28 -5.09
CA GLY A 78 -1.09 -11.01 -5.92
C GLY A 78 -0.43 -9.65 -5.66
N VAL A 79 -0.64 -9.05 -4.48
CA VAL A 79 0.05 -7.82 -4.08
C VAL A 79 1.48 -8.19 -3.64
N PRO A 80 2.53 -7.68 -4.31
CA PRO A 80 3.88 -8.19 -4.14
C PRO A 80 4.63 -7.63 -2.93
N VAL A 81 4.22 -6.47 -2.41
CA VAL A 81 4.99 -5.71 -1.43
C VAL A 81 4.11 -5.19 -0.30
N ILE A 82 4.64 -5.25 0.93
CA ILE A 82 4.04 -4.67 2.13
C ILE A 82 4.97 -3.60 2.73
N ALA A 83 4.41 -2.47 3.16
CA ALA A 83 5.13 -1.42 3.87
C ALA A 83 4.71 -1.39 5.35
N LEU A 84 5.64 -1.66 6.26
CA LEU A 84 5.39 -1.74 7.69
C LEU A 84 5.56 -0.39 8.38
N PHE A 85 4.56 0.05 9.12
CA PHE A 85 4.56 1.27 9.92
C PHE A 85 4.38 0.92 11.41
N PRO A 86 5.46 0.82 12.20
CA PRO A 86 5.37 0.47 13.61
C PRO A 86 4.78 1.61 14.43
N VAL A 87 3.91 1.28 15.37
CA VAL A 87 3.54 2.17 16.46
C VAL A 87 4.55 1.97 17.58
N VAL A 88 5.52 2.87 17.67
CA VAL A 88 6.55 2.86 18.70
C VAL A 88 6.08 3.68 19.89
N GLU A 89 6.11 3.09 21.08
CA GLU A 89 5.77 3.77 22.33
C GLU A 89 6.71 4.96 22.60
N GLN A 90 6.20 5.98 23.29
CA GLN A 90 6.93 7.24 23.44
C GLN A 90 8.22 7.10 24.25
N ASP A 91 8.26 6.21 25.22
CA ASP A 91 9.43 5.90 26.05
C ASP A 91 10.57 5.20 25.27
N LYS A 92 10.25 4.55 24.15
CA LYS A 92 11.22 3.92 23.23
C LYS A 92 11.76 4.87 22.17
N LYS A 93 11.22 6.09 22.08
CA LYS A 93 11.68 7.10 21.12
C LYS A 93 12.83 7.88 21.70
N SER A 94 14.00 7.84 21.04
CA SER A 94 15.19 8.58 21.39
C SER A 94 15.65 9.47 20.24
N LEU A 95 16.52 10.46 20.55
CA LEU A 95 17.13 11.33 19.52
C LEU A 95 18.01 10.55 18.54
N MET A 96 18.56 9.42 18.97
CA MET A 96 19.41 8.56 18.15
C MET A 96 18.61 7.45 17.43
N ALA A 97 17.29 7.41 17.64
CA ALA A 97 16.40 6.39 17.06
C ALA A 97 16.83 4.95 17.39
N ASP A 98 17.24 4.68 18.63
CA ASP A 98 17.81 3.40 19.07
C ASP A 98 16.90 2.20 18.78
N GLU A 99 15.57 2.38 18.86
CA GLU A 99 14.61 1.31 18.56
C GLU A 99 14.68 0.86 17.09
N ALA A 100 15.10 1.72 16.16
CA ALA A 100 15.28 1.36 14.76
C ALA A 100 16.42 0.34 14.55
N PHE A 101 17.39 0.32 15.45
CA PHE A 101 18.53 -0.62 15.42
C PHE A 101 18.34 -1.81 16.35
N ASN A 102 17.25 -1.86 17.12
CA ASN A 102 16.98 -2.94 18.05
C ASN A 102 16.69 -4.26 17.29
N PRO A 103 17.56 -5.29 17.35
CA PRO A 103 17.34 -6.55 16.63
C PRO A 103 16.07 -7.29 17.06
N ASN A 104 15.56 -7.00 18.26
CA ASN A 104 14.33 -7.54 18.81
C ASN A 104 13.14 -6.57 18.76
N GLY A 105 13.32 -5.45 18.08
CA GLY A 105 12.26 -4.46 17.85
C GLY A 105 11.07 -5.04 17.09
N LEU A 106 9.95 -4.35 17.18
CA LEU A 106 8.67 -4.78 16.59
C LEU A 106 8.80 -5.03 15.07
N VAL A 107 9.43 -4.12 14.34
CA VAL A 107 9.60 -4.26 12.87
C VAL A 107 10.47 -5.45 12.53
N GLN A 108 11.61 -5.61 13.21
CA GLN A 108 12.55 -6.70 12.97
C GLN A 108 11.93 -8.07 13.25
N ARG A 109 11.09 -8.18 14.29
CA ARG A 109 10.31 -9.40 14.57
C ARG A 109 9.24 -9.65 13.51
N ALA A 110 8.50 -8.60 13.11
CA ALA A 110 7.49 -8.69 12.07
C ALA A 110 8.08 -9.13 10.73
N VAL A 111 9.22 -8.55 10.31
CA VAL A 111 9.93 -8.94 9.07
C VAL A 111 10.37 -10.40 9.12
N ARG A 112 10.96 -10.85 10.23
CA ARG A 112 11.35 -12.27 10.38
C ARG A 112 10.13 -13.22 10.27
N ALA A 113 9.02 -12.87 10.93
CA ALA A 113 7.79 -13.65 10.88
C ALA A 113 7.19 -13.71 9.47
N LEU A 114 7.12 -12.56 8.78
CA LEU A 114 6.64 -12.47 7.40
C LEU A 114 7.52 -13.28 6.45
N LYS A 115 8.84 -13.14 6.52
CA LYS A 115 9.76 -13.88 5.65
C LYS A 115 9.78 -15.38 5.94
N ALA A 116 9.51 -15.81 7.17
CA ALA A 116 9.35 -17.22 7.50
C ALA A 116 8.06 -17.82 6.91
N ALA A 117 6.95 -17.06 6.92
CA ALA A 117 5.65 -17.52 6.44
C ALA A 117 5.45 -17.29 4.92
N TYR A 118 5.95 -16.18 4.40
CA TYR A 118 5.77 -15.72 3.02
C TYR A 118 7.08 -15.20 2.44
N PRO A 119 8.06 -16.06 2.11
CA PRO A 119 9.39 -15.64 1.67
C PRO A 119 9.40 -14.77 0.42
N GLU A 120 8.43 -14.95 -0.47
CA GLU A 120 8.31 -14.19 -1.73
C GLU A 120 7.66 -12.80 -1.57
N LEU A 121 7.04 -12.51 -0.42
CA LEU A 121 6.44 -11.19 -0.17
C LEU A 121 7.54 -10.16 0.14
N GLY A 122 7.60 -9.09 -0.64
CA GLY A 122 8.56 -8.00 -0.49
C GLY A 122 8.22 -7.03 0.64
#